data_cd1985ac8b61f56b15cb80270ada6b99
#
_entry.id   cd1985ac8b61f56b15cb80270ada6b99
#
_cell.length_a   1.000
_cell.length_b   1.000
_cell.length_c   1.000
_cell.angle_alpha   90.00
_cell.angle_beta   90.00
_cell.angle_gamma   90.00
#
_symmetry.space_group_name_H-M   'P 1'
#
loop_
_entity.id
_entity.type
_entity.pdbx_description
1 polymer ?
#
loop_
_entity_poly.entity_id
_entity_poly.type
_entity_poly.pdbx_seq_one_letter_code
_entity_poly.pdbx_strand_id
1 'polypeptide(L)'
;TLAWMKNFAEKKKSAVGGRDSVKEDGRFYNRFYFVEPSGKVHQYDKKHLFSFGGEDKIYTPGKERVVVDYKGVRFLLLVCYDLRFPVFARNVDNYDVMIDVANWAEPRILAWETLLRARSIENQSFVFGVNRIGIDGSGLNYPESTRCFYADGTEISEKKGDIVSANIDLEKLNSFRQKFKVLLDRDDFELK
;
A
#
# COMPACT_ATOMS: atom_id res chain seq x y z
N THR A 1 11.04 -6.70 -14.40
CA THR A 1 10.00 -6.81 -13.35
C THR A 1 8.60 -6.89 -13.96
N LEU A 2 8.12 -5.90 -14.73
CA LEU A 2 6.73 -5.86 -15.22
C LEU A 2 6.33 -7.06 -16.10
N ALA A 3 7.19 -7.53 -17.02
CA ALA A 3 6.92 -8.71 -17.84
C ALA A 3 6.73 -9.98 -16.98
N TRP A 4 7.55 -10.14 -15.95
CA TRP A 4 7.40 -11.22 -14.99
C TRP A 4 6.07 -11.12 -14.23
N MET A 5 5.69 -9.92 -13.76
CA MET A 5 4.41 -9.71 -13.06
C MET A 5 3.21 -10.07 -13.94
N LYS A 6 3.23 -9.71 -15.22
CA LYS A 6 2.17 -10.07 -16.19
C LYS A 6 2.04 -11.59 -16.33
N ASN A 7 3.15 -12.27 -16.61
CA ASN A 7 3.16 -13.73 -16.75
C ASN A 7 2.71 -14.45 -15.47
N PHE A 8 3.14 -13.93 -14.31
CA PHE A 8 2.76 -14.51 -13.02
C PHE A 8 1.27 -14.29 -12.70
N ALA A 9 0.75 -13.09 -12.95
CA ALA A 9 -0.66 -12.76 -12.75
C ALA A 9 -1.58 -13.65 -13.62
N GLU A 10 -1.25 -13.81 -14.91
CA GLU A 10 -1.96 -14.68 -15.83
C GLU A 10 -1.91 -16.15 -15.37
N LYS A 11 -0.72 -16.69 -15.09
CA LYS A 11 -0.53 -18.07 -14.63
C LYS A 11 -1.28 -18.37 -13.34
N LYS A 12 -1.30 -17.43 -12.40
CA LYS A 12 -1.97 -17.59 -11.10
C LYS A 12 -3.43 -17.18 -11.11
N LYS A 13 -3.92 -16.61 -12.22
CA LYS A 13 -5.28 -16.06 -12.34
C LYS A 13 -5.63 -15.07 -11.21
N SER A 14 -4.62 -14.32 -10.76
CA SER A 14 -4.70 -13.40 -9.62
C SER A 14 -3.96 -12.11 -9.92
N ALA A 15 -4.42 -10.99 -9.38
CA ALA A 15 -3.67 -9.76 -9.49
C ALA A 15 -2.36 -9.84 -8.70
N VAL A 16 -1.33 -9.14 -9.18
CA VAL A 16 0.00 -9.05 -8.57
C VAL A 16 0.35 -7.60 -8.34
N GLY A 17 0.64 -7.23 -7.09
CA GLY A 17 1.10 -5.91 -6.70
C GLY A 17 2.57 -5.90 -6.28
N GLY A 18 3.28 -4.83 -6.62
CA GLY A 18 4.67 -4.66 -6.22
C GLY A 18 5.29 -3.39 -6.79
N ARG A 19 6.43 -2.96 -6.25
CA ARG A 19 7.11 -1.74 -6.68
C ARG A 19 8.42 -2.02 -7.43
N ASP A 20 8.79 -1.09 -8.29
CA ASP A 20 10.06 -1.09 -9.00
C ASP A 20 10.61 0.34 -9.16
N SER A 21 11.92 0.46 -9.41
CA SER A 21 12.56 1.69 -9.85
C SER A 21 12.49 1.75 -11.37
N VAL A 22 11.80 2.75 -11.90
CA VAL A 22 11.52 2.87 -13.33
C VAL A 22 12.19 4.11 -13.88
N LYS A 23 12.84 3.99 -15.05
CA LYS A 23 13.31 5.13 -15.84
C LYS A 23 12.36 5.33 -17.02
N GLU A 24 11.78 6.52 -17.11
CA GLU A 24 10.85 6.93 -18.18
C GLU A 24 11.12 8.39 -18.52
N ASP A 25 11.27 8.71 -19.79
CA ASP A 25 11.55 10.06 -20.30
C ASP A 25 12.70 10.78 -19.59
N GLY A 26 13.79 10.05 -19.32
CA GLY A 26 14.98 10.57 -18.64
C GLY A 26 14.86 10.77 -17.14
N ARG A 27 13.70 10.49 -16.54
CA ARG A 27 13.42 10.62 -15.11
C ARG A 27 13.32 9.27 -14.44
N PHE A 28 13.56 9.22 -13.12
CA PHE A 28 13.38 8.00 -12.34
C PHE A 28 12.14 8.14 -11.46
N TYR A 29 11.39 7.03 -11.34
CA TYR A 29 10.19 6.93 -10.52
C TYR A 29 10.27 5.71 -9.60
N ASN A 30 9.79 5.85 -8.37
CA ASN A 30 9.53 4.73 -7.49
C ASN A 30 8.07 4.33 -7.71
N ARG A 31 7.85 3.32 -8.56
CA ARG A 31 6.54 2.98 -9.12
C ARG A 31 5.98 1.70 -8.56
N PHE A 32 4.75 1.75 -8.06
CA PHE A 32 3.94 0.59 -7.74
C PHE A 32 3.15 0.15 -8.98
N TYR A 33 3.24 -1.13 -9.30
CA TYR A 33 2.43 -1.76 -10.33
C TYR A 33 1.38 -2.67 -9.69
N PHE A 34 0.12 -2.54 -10.11
CA PHE A 34 -0.94 -3.49 -9.85
C PHE A 34 -1.33 -4.11 -11.19
N VAL A 35 -1.04 -5.40 -11.37
CA VAL A 35 -1.16 -6.11 -12.64
C VAL A 35 -2.25 -7.16 -12.53
N GLU A 36 -3.29 -7.02 -13.35
CA GLU A 36 -4.39 -7.97 -13.43
C GLU A 36 -4.05 -9.19 -14.30
N PRO A 37 -4.73 -10.34 -14.10
CA PRO A 37 -4.56 -11.52 -14.95
C PRO A 37 -4.86 -11.29 -16.44
N SER A 38 -5.69 -10.30 -16.75
CA SER A 38 -5.99 -9.83 -18.10
C SER A 38 -4.79 -9.18 -18.82
N GLY A 39 -3.71 -8.91 -18.08
CA GLY A 39 -2.57 -8.12 -18.57
C GLY A 39 -2.75 -6.61 -18.39
N LYS A 40 -3.91 -6.15 -17.90
CA LYS A 40 -4.13 -4.73 -17.56
C LYS A 40 -3.20 -4.32 -16.43
N VAL A 41 -2.56 -3.16 -16.58
CA VAL A 41 -1.59 -2.62 -15.63
C VAL A 41 -2.09 -1.29 -15.11
N HIS A 42 -2.19 -1.18 -13.79
CA HIS A 42 -2.36 0.10 -13.11
C HIS A 42 -1.02 0.47 -12.47
N GLN A 43 -0.70 1.76 -12.46
CA GLN A 43 0.57 2.24 -11.94
C GLN A 43 0.36 3.45 -11.03
N TYR A 44 1.14 3.49 -9.98
CA TYR A 44 1.18 4.60 -9.03
C TYR A 44 2.65 5.01 -8.82
N ASP A 45 2.98 6.25 -9.10
CA ASP A 45 4.28 6.83 -8.79
C ASP A 45 4.25 7.45 -7.39
N LYS A 46 5.19 7.04 -6.56
CA LYS A 46 5.30 7.49 -5.17
C LYS A 46 5.24 9.01 -5.07
N LYS A 47 4.29 9.52 -4.28
CA LYS A 47 4.07 10.96 -4.08
C LYS A 47 5.10 11.55 -3.12
N HIS A 48 5.31 10.92 -1.97
CA HIS A 48 6.16 11.45 -0.91
C HIS A 48 7.52 10.75 -0.93
N LEU A 49 8.49 11.41 -1.52
CA LEU A 49 9.86 10.90 -1.57
C LEU A 49 10.52 11.03 -0.19
N PHE A 50 11.26 9.99 0.20
CA PHE A 50 11.96 9.96 1.48
C PHE A 50 13.22 10.82 1.44
N SER A 51 13.07 12.13 1.64
CA SER A 51 14.15 13.13 1.55
C SER A 51 15.27 12.89 2.56
N PHE A 52 14.95 12.40 3.76
CA PHE A 52 15.96 12.00 4.74
C PHE A 52 16.94 10.94 4.20
N GLY A 53 16.47 10.06 3.32
CA GLY A 53 17.28 9.08 2.60
C GLY A 53 17.80 9.56 1.25
N GLY A 54 17.58 10.83 0.88
CA GLY A 54 18.04 11.40 -0.40
C GLY A 54 17.25 10.93 -1.62
N GLU A 55 16.08 10.34 -1.43
CA GLU A 55 15.24 9.82 -2.53
C GLU A 55 14.80 10.95 -3.48
N ASP A 56 14.54 12.14 -2.94
CA ASP A 56 14.18 13.35 -3.67
C ASP A 56 15.26 13.88 -4.63
N LYS A 57 16.51 13.46 -4.43
CA LYS A 57 17.64 13.82 -5.32
C LYS A 57 17.71 12.93 -6.56
N ILE A 58 17.05 11.78 -6.54
CA ILE A 58 17.14 10.75 -7.58
C ILE A 58 15.81 10.58 -8.30
N TYR A 59 14.72 10.52 -7.55
CA TYR A 59 13.39 10.21 -8.06
C TYR A 59 12.53 11.46 -8.27
N THR A 60 11.63 11.36 -9.23
CA THR A 60 10.58 12.34 -9.48
C THR A 60 9.33 11.93 -8.71
N PRO A 61 8.70 12.82 -7.93
CA PRO A 61 7.47 12.52 -7.23
C PRO A 61 6.30 12.33 -8.20
N GLY A 62 5.43 11.37 -7.89
CA GLY A 62 4.13 11.25 -8.55
C GLY A 62 3.20 12.40 -8.17
N LYS A 63 2.15 12.58 -8.96
CA LYS A 63 1.13 13.63 -8.74
C LYS A 63 -0.21 13.04 -8.35
N GLU A 64 -0.53 11.90 -8.95
CA GLU A 64 -1.85 11.28 -8.87
C GLU A 64 -1.96 10.32 -7.68
N ARG A 65 -3.12 10.32 -7.09
CA ARG A 65 -3.55 9.27 -6.18
C ARG A 65 -4.27 8.20 -6.98
N VAL A 66 -3.94 6.93 -6.75
CA VAL A 66 -4.44 5.83 -7.57
C VAL A 66 -5.27 4.87 -6.72
N VAL A 67 -6.55 4.75 -7.08
CA VAL A 67 -7.45 3.72 -6.57
C VAL A 67 -7.81 2.78 -7.72
N VAL A 68 -7.58 1.50 -7.54
CA VAL A 68 -7.86 0.45 -8.52
C VAL A 68 -9.10 -0.30 -8.13
N ASP A 69 -10.08 -0.41 -9.03
CA ASP A 69 -11.21 -1.33 -8.88
C ASP A 69 -10.86 -2.67 -9.53
N TYR A 70 -10.84 -3.72 -8.71
CA TYR A 70 -10.57 -5.08 -9.18
C TYR A 70 -11.46 -6.07 -8.46
N LYS A 71 -12.30 -6.79 -9.23
CA LYS A 71 -13.28 -7.76 -8.72
C LYS A 71 -14.20 -7.19 -7.63
N GLY A 72 -14.61 -5.93 -7.79
CA GLY A 72 -15.52 -5.27 -6.85
C GLY A 72 -14.88 -4.82 -5.54
N VAL A 73 -13.56 -4.90 -5.43
CA VAL A 73 -12.76 -4.37 -4.30
C VAL A 73 -11.96 -3.16 -4.79
N ARG A 74 -11.99 -2.08 -4.04
CA ARG A 74 -11.28 -0.83 -4.35
C ARG A 74 -9.98 -0.75 -3.55
N PHE A 75 -8.85 -0.68 -4.26
CA PHE A 75 -7.50 -0.70 -3.69
C PHE A 75 -6.82 0.66 -3.82
N LEU A 76 -6.51 1.33 -2.71
CA LEU A 76 -5.58 2.46 -2.69
C LEU A 76 -4.14 1.94 -2.71
N LEU A 77 -3.32 2.45 -3.64
CA LEU A 77 -1.91 2.07 -3.79
C LEU A 77 -1.00 3.11 -3.15
N LEU A 78 -0.12 2.68 -2.25
CA LEU A 78 0.87 3.52 -1.58
C LEU A 78 2.27 2.87 -1.62
N VAL A 79 3.31 3.71 -1.45
CA VAL A 79 4.70 3.25 -1.37
C VAL A 79 5.40 3.84 -0.15
N CYS A 80 5.65 2.99 0.85
CA CYS A 80 6.57 3.20 1.95
C CYS A 80 6.32 4.51 2.73
N TYR A 81 7.04 5.59 2.40
CA TYR A 81 6.98 6.86 3.11
C TYR A 81 5.60 7.54 3.02
N ASP A 82 4.78 7.21 1.99
CA ASP A 82 3.41 7.69 1.86
C ASP A 82 2.55 7.38 3.09
N LEU A 83 2.86 6.27 3.79
CA LEU A 83 2.19 5.87 5.03
C LEU A 83 2.20 6.96 6.11
N ARG A 84 3.20 7.85 6.11
CA ARG A 84 3.31 8.93 7.09
C ARG A 84 2.37 10.11 6.86
N PHE A 85 1.68 10.16 5.73
CA PHE A 85 0.88 11.31 5.30
C PHE A 85 -0.62 10.98 5.35
N PRO A 86 -1.30 11.22 6.51
CA PRO A 86 -2.69 10.83 6.72
C PRO A 86 -3.65 11.50 5.75
N VAL A 87 -3.40 12.75 5.38
CA VAL A 87 -4.25 13.49 4.43
C VAL A 87 -4.25 12.82 3.06
N PHE A 88 -3.08 12.37 2.58
CA PHE A 88 -2.96 11.66 1.31
C PHE A 88 -3.62 10.28 1.34
N ALA A 89 -3.54 9.59 2.49
CA ALA A 89 -4.15 8.28 2.69
C ALA A 89 -5.64 8.34 3.04
N ARG A 90 -6.20 9.54 3.31
CA ARG A 90 -7.59 9.67 3.79
C ARG A 90 -8.59 9.06 2.81
N ASN A 91 -9.55 8.29 3.36
CA ASN A 91 -10.56 7.58 2.55
C ASN A 91 -11.66 8.53 2.06
N VAL A 92 -11.35 9.29 1.03
CA VAL A 92 -12.30 10.16 0.30
C VAL A 92 -12.87 9.47 -0.92
N ASP A 93 -12.24 8.42 -1.42
CA ASP A 93 -12.63 7.67 -2.62
C ASP A 93 -13.40 6.39 -2.30
N ASN A 94 -13.75 6.15 -1.03
CA ASN A 94 -14.42 4.93 -0.57
C ASN A 94 -13.67 3.66 -0.97
N TYR A 95 -12.34 3.65 -0.82
CA TYR A 95 -11.56 2.43 -1.02
C TYR A 95 -11.80 1.43 0.13
N ASP A 96 -11.66 0.15 -0.17
CA ASP A 96 -11.87 -0.95 0.77
C ASP A 96 -10.58 -1.45 1.38
N VAL A 97 -9.52 -1.39 0.58
CA VAL A 97 -8.18 -1.88 0.93
C VAL A 97 -7.14 -0.81 0.63
N MET A 98 -6.24 -0.57 1.56
CA MET A 98 -5.00 0.16 1.34
C MET A 98 -3.85 -0.84 1.27
N ILE A 99 -3.03 -0.75 0.23
CA ILE A 99 -1.80 -1.54 0.11
C ILE A 99 -0.61 -0.58 0.13
N ASP A 100 0.29 -0.78 1.09
CA ASP A 100 1.56 -0.07 1.15
C ASP A 100 2.72 -1.07 1.01
N VAL A 101 3.53 -0.91 -0.05
CA VAL A 101 4.71 -1.74 -0.31
C VAL A 101 5.97 -0.98 0.07
N ALA A 102 6.83 -1.56 0.92
CA ALA A 102 7.89 -0.82 1.57
C ALA A 102 9.26 -1.52 1.63
N ASN A 103 10.29 -0.70 1.78
CA ASN A 103 11.56 -1.03 2.41
C ASN A 103 11.63 -0.21 3.71
N TRP A 104 10.97 -0.70 4.77
CA TRP A 104 10.87 -0.01 6.04
C TRP A 104 11.81 -0.66 7.06
N ALA A 105 12.87 0.05 7.41
CA ALA A 105 13.95 -0.49 8.20
C ALA A 105 13.64 -0.56 9.69
N GLU A 106 14.31 -1.49 10.38
CA GLU A 106 14.16 -1.83 11.79
C GLU A 106 14.13 -0.61 12.75
N PRO A 107 15.01 0.41 12.64
CA PRO A 107 14.99 1.54 13.58
C PRO A 107 13.66 2.33 13.60
N ARG A 108 12.81 2.11 12.63
CA ARG A 108 11.52 2.81 12.49
C ARG A 108 10.32 1.87 12.50
N ILE A 109 10.52 0.62 12.91
CA ILE A 109 9.49 -0.43 12.82
C ILE A 109 8.24 -0.12 13.68
N LEU A 110 8.42 0.48 14.84
CA LEU A 110 7.31 0.93 15.68
C LEU A 110 6.39 1.89 14.92
N ALA A 111 6.97 2.83 14.16
CA ALA A 111 6.18 3.76 13.36
C ALA A 111 5.43 3.05 12.23
N TRP A 112 6.05 2.04 11.59
CA TRP A 112 5.41 1.20 10.58
C TRP A 112 4.14 0.53 11.10
N GLU A 113 4.25 -0.24 12.15
CA GLU A 113 3.14 -0.99 12.73
C GLU A 113 2.04 -0.08 13.28
N THR A 114 2.44 0.99 13.98
CA THR A 114 1.49 1.98 14.53
C THR A 114 0.71 2.68 13.43
N LEU A 115 1.40 3.13 12.38
CA LEU A 115 0.75 3.88 11.29
C LEU A 115 -0.14 2.98 10.42
N LEU A 116 0.25 1.74 10.12
CA LEU A 116 -0.62 0.80 9.42
C LEU A 116 -1.94 0.59 10.17
N ARG A 117 -1.85 0.36 11.47
CA ARG A 117 -3.03 0.21 12.34
C ARG A 117 -3.87 1.49 12.37
N ALA A 118 -3.25 2.66 12.54
CA ALA A 118 -3.94 3.94 12.53
C ALA A 118 -4.69 4.17 11.20
N ARG A 119 -4.04 3.87 10.05
CA ARG A 119 -4.68 3.99 8.73
C ARG A 119 -5.90 3.09 8.59
N SER A 120 -5.89 1.88 9.16
CA SER A 120 -7.06 1.00 9.10
C SER A 120 -8.24 1.56 9.90
N ILE A 121 -7.97 2.11 11.08
CA ILE A 121 -9.00 2.66 11.98
C ILE A 121 -9.63 3.93 11.40
N GLU A 122 -8.80 4.93 11.08
CA GLU A 122 -9.28 6.25 10.63
C GLU A 122 -9.98 6.23 9.27
N ASN A 123 -9.63 5.24 8.42
CA ASN A 123 -10.17 5.08 7.07
C ASN A 123 -11.21 3.97 6.95
N GLN A 124 -11.48 3.26 8.05
CA GLN A 124 -12.38 2.10 8.08
C GLN A 124 -12.17 1.18 6.87
N SER A 125 -10.93 0.72 6.68
CA SER A 125 -10.51 -0.10 5.55
C SER A 125 -9.59 -1.23 6.00
N PHE A 126 -9.48 -2.27 5.19
CA PHE A 126 -8.37 -3.20 5.32
C PHE A 126 -7.07 -2.48 4.98
N VAL A 127 -5.98 -2.78 5.70
CA VAL A 127 -4.65 -2.25 5.42
C VAL A 127 -3.64 -3.38 5.33
N PHE A 128 -2.96 -3.46 4.19
CA PHE A 128 -1.90 -4.41 3.92
C PHE A 128 -0.57 -3.66 3.81
N GLY A 129 0.27 -3.76 4.83
CA GLY A 129 1.64 -3.27 4.80
C GLY A 129 2.58 -4.40 4.42
N VAL A 130 3.16 -4.34 3.24
CA VAL A 130 4.08 -5.36 2.72
C VAL A 130 5.50 -4.85 2.80
N ASN A 131 6.28 -5.35 3.76
CA ASN A 131 7.67 -4.95 3.92
C ASN A 131 8.64 -6.01 3.38
N ARG A 132 9.78 -5.56 2.85
CA ARG A 132 10.89 -6.47 2.55
C ARG A 132 11.46 -7.07 3.84
N ILE A 133 12.21 -8.15 3.71
CA ILE A 133 13.00 -8.77 4.80
C ILE A 133 14.49 -8.83 4.43
N GLY A 134 15.34 -8.99 5.44
CA GLY A 134 16.78 -9.20 5.29
C GLY A 134 17.59 -7.92 5.46
N ILE A 135 18.87 -7.99 5.12
CA ILE A 135 19.84 -6.90 5.27
C ILE A 135 20.15 -6.31 3.90
N ASP A 136 20.24 -4.99 3.78
CA ASP A 136 20.66 -4.33 2.54
C ASP A 136 22.17 -4.17 2.43
N GLY A 137 22.62 -3.63 1.28
CA GLY A 137 24.05 -3.42 1.01
C GLY A 137 24.75 -2.40 1.94
N SER A 138 24.00 -1.62 2.70
CA SER A 138 24.51 -0.69 3.72
C SER A 138 24.51 -1.30 5.14
N GLY A 139 24.09 -2.56 5.30
CA GLY A 139 24.00 -3.25 6.58
C GLY A 139 22.73 -2.94 7.37
N LEU A 140 21.74 -2.28 6.77
CA LEU A 140 20.49 -1.95 7.42
C LEU A 140 19.55 -3.16 7.42
N ASN A 141 19.06 -3.54 8.61
CA ASN A 141 18.15 -4.67 8.78
C ASN A 141 16.69 -4.29 8.49
N TYR A 142 15.96 -5.21 7.88
CA TYR A 142 14.52 -5.13 7.60
C TYR A 142 13.87 -6.37 8.22
N PRO A 143 13.21 -6.24 9.39
CA PRO A 143 12.62 -7.36 10.07
C PRO A 143 11.33 -7.82 9.38
N GLU A 144 10.91 -9.03 9.70
CA GLU A 144 9.62 -9.57 9.28
C GLU A 144 8.47 -8.75 9.88
N SER A 145 7.96 -7.80 9.12
CA SER A 145 6.97 -6.82 9.56
C SER A 145 5.86 -6.56 8.56
N THR A 146 5.65 -7.49 7.62
CA THR A 146 4.42 -7.51 6.83
C THR A 146 3.25 -7.75 7.76
N ARG A 147 2.23 -6.86 7.71
CA ARG A 147 1.06 -6.88 8.58
C ARG A 147 -0.21 -6.57 7.78
N CYS A 148 -1.31 -7.17 8.23
CA CYS A 148 -2.65 -6.91 7.71
C CYS A 148 -3.57 -6.53 8.86
N PHE A 149 -4.29 -5.42 8.70
CA PHE A 149 -5.21 -4.90 9.71
C PHE A 149 -6.63 -4.81 9.13
N TYR A 150 -7.61 -5.14 9.96
CA TYR A 150 -9.02 -4.87 9.70
C TYR A 150 -9.38 -3.43 10.08
N ALA A 151 -10.53 -2.96 9.63
CA ALA A 151 -11.05 -1.59 9.76
C ALA A 151 -11.18 -1.05 11.20
N ASP A 152 -11.14 -1.89 12.22
CA ASP A 152 -11.14 -1.53 13.64
C ASP A 152 -9.75 -1.53 14.29
N GLY A 153 -8.69 -1.78 13.50
CA GLY A 153 -7.31 -1.90 13.96
C GLY A 153 -6.91 -3.30 14.43
N THR A 154 -7.81 -4.27 14.38
CA THR A 154 -7.46 -5.67 14.68
C THR A 154 -6.49 -6.21 13.66
N GLU A 155 -5.38 -6.79 14.12
CA GLU A 155 -4.46 -7.49 13.24
C GLU A 155 -5.08 -8.81 12.78
N ILE A 156 -5.10 -9.03 11.46
CA ILE A 156 -5.69 -10.21 10.81
C ILE A 156 -4.65 -10.99 9.99
N SER A 157 -3.37 -10.76 10.25
CA SER A 157 -2.27 -11.44 9.57
C SER A 157 -2.23 -12.92 9.94
N GLU A 158 -2.31 -13.81 8.96
CA GLU A 158 -2.03 -15.23 9.11
C GLU A 158 -0.70 -15.54 8.45
N LYS A 159 0.30 -15.96 9.24
CA LYS A 159 1.65 -16.23 8.74
C LYS A 159 1.90 -17.72 8.59
N LYS A 160 2.42 -18.10 7.40
CA LYS A 160 2.90 -19.46 7.11
C LYS A 160 4.22 -19.40 6.35
N GLY A 161 5.32 -19.64 7.03
CA GLY A 161 6.67 -19.41 6.49
C GLY A 161 6.85 -17.94 6.11
N ASP A 162 7.27 -17.66 4.89
CA ASP A 162 7.49 -16.30 4.38
C ASP A 162 6.21 -15.65 3.81
N ILE A 163 5.09 -16.37 3.86
CA ILE A 163 3.81 -15.89 3.33
C ILE A 163 2.98 -15.34 4.49
N VAL A 164 2.49 -14.12 4.31
CA VAL A 164 1.45 -13.52 5.15
C VAL A 164 0.18 -13.41 4.33
N SER A 165 -0.92 -13.93 4.86
CA SER A 165 -2.23 -13.89 4.23
C SER A 165 -3.27 -13.23 5.14
N ALA A 166 -4.33 -12.72 4.55
CA ALA A 166 -5.51 -12.26 5.25
C ALA A 166 -6.73 -12.39 4.33
N ASN A 167 -7.90 -12.59 4.93
CA ASN A 167 -9.15 -12.63 4.19
C ASN A 167 -9.79 -11.25 4.13
N ILE A 168 -10.28 -10.85 2.94
CA ILE A 168 -11.05 -9.62 2.71
C ILE A 168 -12.53 -10.00 2.69
N ASP A 169 -13.26 -9.62 3.72
CA ASP A 169 -14.71 -9.80 3.83
C ASP A 169 -15.40 -8.43 3.67
N LEU A 170 -15.89 -8.15 2.47
CA LEU A 170 -16.55 -6.88 2.16
C LEU A 170 -17.92 -6.73 2.84
N GLU A 171 -18.63 -7.81 3.10
CA GLU A 171 -19.91 -7.76 3.80
C GLU A 171 -19.71 -7.33 5.25
N LYS A 172 -18.70 -7.91 5.90
CA LYS A 172 -18.28 -7.50 7.26
C LYS A 172 -17.83 -6.04 7.28
N LEU A 173 -17.03 -5.61 6.31
CA LEU A 173 -16.56 -4.22 6.21
C LEU A 173 -17.73 -3.24 6.04
N ASN A 174 -18.66 -3.53 5.13
CA ASN A 174 -19.82 -2.69 4.88
C ASN A 174 -20.75 -2.63 6.10
N SER A 175 -20.96 -3.76 6.79
CA SER A 175 -21.73 -3.81 8.03
C SER A 175 -21.09 -2.98 9.14
N PHE A 176 -19.76 -3.02 9.26
CA PHE A 176 -19.01 -2.19 10.21
C PHE A 176 -19.17 -0.69 9.91
N ARG A 177 -19.00 -0.28 8.66
CA ARG A 177 -19.15 1.11 8.20
C ARG A 177 -20.59 1.64 8.39
N GLN A 178 -21.60 0.79 8.21
CA GLN A 178 -23.01 1.16 8.44
C GLN A 178 -23.33 1.38 9.92
N LYS A 179 -22.75 0.57 10.80
CA LYS A 179 -22.94 0.69 12.26
C LYS A 179 -22.18 1.88 12.85
N PHE A 180 -20.99 2.15 12.35
CA PHE A 180 -20.12 3.21 12.87
C PHE A 180 -19.67 4.13 11.72
N LYS A 181 -20.41 5.20 11.49
CA LYS A 181 -20.36 6.01 10.26
C LYS A 181 -19.29 7.11 10.28
N VAL A 182 -18.11 6.86 10.85
CA VAL A 182 -17.01 7.85 10.98
C VAL A 182 -16.63 8.52 9.65
N LEU A 183 -16.73 7.80 8.53
CA LEU A 183 -16.38 8.37 7.23
C LEU A 183 -17.35 9.47 6.76
N LEU A 184 -18.55 9.58 7.35
CA LEU A 184 -19.47 10.68 7.05
C LEU A 184 -19.09 11.98 7.75
N ASP A 185 -18.34 11.89 8.85
CA ASP A 185 -17.91 13.02 9.65
C ASP A 185 -16.53 13.55 9.24
N ARG A 186 -15.98 13.04 8.13
CA ARG A 186 -14.67 13.47 7.64
C ARG A 186 -14.72 14.90 7.09
N ASP A 187 -13.62 15.62 7.28
CA ASP A 187 -13.43 16.92 6.66
C ASP A 187 -13.31 16.80 5.14
N ASP A 188 -13.79 17.80 4.43
CA ASP A 188 -13.54 17.99 3.00
C ASP A 188 -12.22 18.75 2.83
N PHE A 189 -11.38 18.30 1.91
CA PHE A 189 -10.11 18.96 1.58
C PHE A 189 -9.72 18.69 0.13
N GLU A 190 -8.83 19.53 -0.40
CA GLU A 190 -8.24 19.37 -1.73
C GLU A 190 -6.72 19.21 -1.62
N LEU A 191 -6.19 18.17 -2.28
CA LEU A 191 -4.75 17.96 -2.40
C LEU A 191 -4.20 18.85 -3.53
N LYS A 192 -3.23 19.70 -3.23
CA LYS A 192 -2.56 20.57 -4.19
C LYS A 192 -1.28 19.94 -4.74
#